data_3c854cf630a13d4bc71626e8f02e8185
#
_entry.id   3c854cf630a13d4bc71626e8f02e8185
#
_cell.length_a   1.000
_cell.length_b   1.000
_cell.length_c   1.000
_cell.angle_alpha   90.00
_cell.angle_beta   90.00
_cell.angle_gamma   90.00
#
_symmetry.space_group_name_H-M   'P 1'
#
loop_
_entity.id
_entity.type
_entity.pdbx_description
1 polymer ?
#
loop_
_entity_poly.entity_id
_entity_poly.type
_entity_poly.pdbx_seq_one_letter_code
_entity_poly.pdbx_strand_id
1 'polypeptide(L)'
;MKKDGGEVYRINIDGSIPNDNPFIDSDGVKKAIYSYGHRNPQGIFLHPKTGKIWTNEHGPRGGDEINIITAGKNYGWPKITYGINYVGTTITKDKALPGLEQPLYYWVPSIAPSSFEYIWSERYDGWSESLLVGSLKYMYLERLELKDGKVTYREKVAKNVGRVRDVKLSPEGLIHIAVENKGIFRLNPKNE
;
A
#
# COMPACT_ATOMS: atom_id res chain seq x y z
N MET A 1 13.73 14.20 -11.51
CA MET A 1 13.60 13.58 -10.16
C MET A 1 14.71 14.11 -9.23
N LYS A 2 14.68 15.41 -8.98
CA LYS A 2 15.68 16.11 -8.11
C LYS A 2 15.12 16.49 -6.73
N LYS A 3 13.79 16.48 -6.56
CA LYS A 3 13.10 16.81 -5.31
C LYS A 3 12.52 15.53 -4.70
N ASP A 4 12.38 15.51 -3.39
CA ASP A 4 11.70 14.42 -2.67
C ASP A 4 10.19 14.63 -2.71
N GLY A 5 9.46 13.55 -2.89
CA GLY A 5 7.99 13.52 -2.88
C GLY A 5 7.41 12.59 -3.95
N GLY A 6 6.81 11.48 -3.51
CA GLY A 6 6.20 10.50 -4.40
C GLY A 6 7.18 9.51 -5.03
N GLU A 7 8.23 9.14 -4.28
CA GLU A 7 9.18 8.09 -4.64
C GLU A 7 9.23 7.00 -3.59
N VAL A 8 9.58 5.78 -4.03
CA VAL A 8 10.06 4.71 -3.16
C VAL A 8 11.58 4.66 -3.28
N TYR A 9 12.27 4.66 -2.16
CA TYR A 9 13.73 4.60 -2.09
C TYR A 9 14.20 3.21 -1.69
N ARG A 10 15.35 2.79 -2.25
CA ARG A 10 16.06 1.57 -1.83
C ARG A 10 17.47 1.94 -1.43
N ILE A 11 17.81 1.63 -0.20
CA ILE A 11 19.12 1.84 0.41
C ILE A 11 19.57 0.56 1.13
N ASN A 12 20.86 0.39 1.32
CA ASN A 12 21.41 -0.64 2.19
C ASN A 12 21.20 -0.26 3.66
N ILE A 13 21.36 -1.23 4.55
CA ILE A 13 21.18 -1.01 6.00
C ILE A 13 22.20 -0.04 6.59
N ASP A 14 23.36 0.10 5.96
CA ASP A 14 24.42 1.06 6.33
C ASP A 14 24.20 2.46 5.74
N GLY A 15 23.08 2.67 5.02
CA GLY A 15 22.73 3.92 4.36
C GLY A 15 23.35 4.13 2.98
N SER A 16 24.21 3.23 2.51
CA SER A 16 24.77 3.29 1.16
C SER A 16 23.70 2.95 0.09
N ILE A 17 23.97 3.32 -1.14
CA ILE A 17 23.07 3.07 -2.26
C ILE A 17 23.48 1.78 -2.95
N PRO A 18 22.56 0.80 -3.14
CA PRO A 18 22.84 -0.41 -3.90
C PRO A 18 23.30 -0.12 -5.34
N ASN A 19 24.33 -0.82 -5.80
CA ASN A 19 24.90 -0.62 -7.14
C ASN A 19 23.94 -1.06 -8.27
N ASP A 20 22.94 -1.86 -7.95
CA ASP A 20 21.91 -2.33 -8.87
C ASP A 20 20.59 -1.53 -8.78
N ASN A 21 20.61 -0.32 -8.17
CA ASN A 21 19.49 0.58 -8.21
C ASN A 21 19.22 1.07 -9.64
N PRO A 22 17.94 1.22 -10.04
CA PRO A 22 17.56 1.45 -11.44
C PRO A 22 18.09 2.77 -12.03
N PHE A 23 18.45 3.74 -11.19
CA PHE A 23 18.95 5.05 -11.62
C PHE A 23 20.40 5.30 -11.19
N ILE A 24 21.17 4.24 -10.92
CA ILE A 24 22.56 4.38 -10.40
C ILE A 24 23.45 5.18 -11.37
N ASP A 25 23.30 4.96 -12.67
CA ASP A 25 24.07 5.62 -13.73
C ASP A 25 23.36 6.83 -14.37
N SER A 26 22.19 7.22 -13.85
CA SER A 26 21.38 8.31 -14.43
C SER A 26 21.81 9.66 -13.89
N ASP A 27 22.21 10.60 -14.76
CA ASP A 27 22.56 11.96 -14.35
C ASP A 27 21.33 12.76 -13.93
N GLY A 28 21.50 13.57 -12.87
CA GLY A 28 20.46 14.46 -12.38
C GLY A 28 19.27 13.78 -11.71
N VAL A 29 19.37 12.49 -11.42
CA VAL A 29 18.39 11.69 -10.68
C VAL A 29 19.00 11.23 -9.36
N LYS A 30 18.21 11.22 -8.27
CA LYS A 30 18.66 10.66 -6.99
C LYS A 30 18.84 9.16 -7.13
N LYS A 31 20.04 8.66 -6.87
CA LYS A 31 20.45 7.26 -7.06
C LYS A 31 19.68 6.28 -6.16
N ALA A 32 19.16 6.75 -5.03
CA ALA A 32 18.38 5.93 -4.10
C ALA A 32 16.95 5.65 -4.59
N ILE A 33 16.45 6.35 -5.61
CA ILE A 33 15.10 6.13 -6.13
C ILE A 33 15.00 4.73 -6.72
N TYR A 34 13.99 3.99 -6.28
CA TYR A 34 13.65 2.65 -6.78
C TYR A 34 12.44 2.69 -7.72
N SER A 35 11.39 3.45 -7.37
CA SER A 35 10.25 3.76 -8.22
C SER A 35 9.75 5.18 -7.95
N TYR A 36 8.93 5.73 -8.83
CA TYR A 36 8.49 7.13 -8.75
C TYR A 36 7.08 7.34 -9.30
N GLY A 37 6.58 8.56 -9.18
CA GLY A 37 5.22 8.90 -9.63
C GLY A 37 4.14 8.41 -8.69
N HIS A 38 4.47 8.20 -7.43
CA HIS A 38 3.53 7.97 -6.34
C HIS A 38 3.02 9.29 -5.79
N ARG A 39 1.85 9.27 -5.18
CA ARG A 39 1.31 10.47 -4.53
C ARG A 39 1.70 10.55 -3.05
N ASN A 40 1.34 9.56 -2.26
CA ASN A 40 1.54 9.55 -0.81
C ASN A 40 1.54 8.13 -0.24
N PRO A 41 2.61 7.37 -0.43
CA PRO A 41 2.74 6.03 0.13
C PRO A 41 2.63 6.02 1.66
N GLN A 42 1.90 5.04 2.21
CA GLN A 42 1.64 4.90 3.63
C GLN A 42 2.16 3.59 4.20
N GLY A 43 1.92 2.47 3.53
CA GLY A 43 2.35 1.15 3.93
C GLY A 43 3.25 0.50 2.89
N ILE A 44 4.13 -0.37 3.35
CA ILE A 44 5.05 -1.16 2.52
C ILE A 44 5.27 -2.52 3.16
N PHE A 45 5.27 -3.59 2.37
CA PHE A 45 5.75 -4.90 2.79
C PHE A 45 6.37 -5.67 1.64
N LEU A 46 7.18 -6.67 1.97
CA LEU A 46 7.73 -7.66 1.03
C LEU A 46 6.78 -8.87 0.99
N HIS A 47 6.18 -9.13 -0.17
CA HIS A 47 5.25 -10.25 -0.32
C HIS A 47 5.97 -11.59 -0.16
N PRO A 48 5.59 -12.43 0.83
CA PRO A 48 6.39 -13.58 1.25
C PRO A 48 6.53 -14.66 0.17
N LYS A 49 5.55 -14.81 -0.70
CA LYS A 49 5.57 -15.84 -1.77
C LYS A 49 6.29 -15.37 -3.04
N THR A 50 6.25 -14.07 -3.36
CA THR A 50 6.75 -13.56 -4.64
C THR A 50 8.03 -12.75 -4.54
N GLY A 51 8.42 -12.33 -3.33
CA GLY A 51 9.56 -11.44 -3.10
C GLY A 51 9.37 -10.03 -3.69
N LYS A 52 8.16 -9.67 -4.13
CA LYS A 52 7.87 -8.34 -4.65
C LYS A 52 7.52 -7.38 -3.53
N ILE A 53 7.96 -6.13 -3.68
CA ILE A 53 7.57 -5.04 -2.78
C ILE A 53 6.17 -4.59 -3.16
N TRP A 54 5.30 -4.47 -2.17
CA TRP A 54 3.96 -3.92 -2.31
C TRP A 54 3.83 -2.66 -1.46
N THR A 55 3.14 -1.65 -1.98
CA THR A 55 2.83 -0.41 -1.26
C THR A 55 1.35 -0.11 -1.35
N ASN A 56 0.83 0.60 -0.37
CA ASN A 56 -0.43 1.32 -0.52
C ASN A 56 -0.20 2.82 -0.38
N GLU A 57 -1.09 3.60 -0.96
CA GLU A 57 -0.97 5.05 -0.92
C GLU A 57 -2.31 5.77 -0.88
N HIS A 58 -2.29 7.01 -0.36
CA HIS A 58 -3.43 7.90 -0.41
C HIS A 58 -3.58 8.56 -1.77
N GLY A 59 -4.74 8.40 -2.38
CA GLY A 59 -5.22 9.29 -3.42
C GLY A 59 -5.66 10.64 -2.82
N PRO A 60 -6.14 11.56 -3.65
CA PRO A 60 -6.72 12.82 -3.14
C PRO A 60 -8.14 12.58 -2.58
N ARG A 61 -9.17 12.87 -3.33
CA ARG A 61 -10.56 12.53 -2.98
C ARG A 61 -11.00 11.31 -3.81
N GLY A 62 -10.77 10.10 -3.27
CA GLY A 62 -10.79 8.83 -4.02
C GLY A 62 -9.42 8.51 -4.62
N GLY A 63 -9.28 7.32 -5.21
CA GLY A 63 -8.05 6.88 -5.86
C GLY A 63 -6.92 6.55 -4.88
N ASP A 64 -7.22 6.10 -3.66
CA ASP A 64 -6.24 5.37 -2.86
C ASP A 64 -5.89 4.07 -3.58
N GLU A 65 -4.65 3.61 -3.49
CA GLU A 65 -4.15 2.54 -4.33
C GLU A 65 -3.36 1.48 -3.54
N ILE A 66 -3.33 0.26 -4.11
CA ILE A 66 -2.32 -0.75 -3.80
C ILE A 66 -1.49 -0.97 -5.05
N ASN A 67 -0.18 -0.84 -4.93
CA ASN A 67 0.77 -0.96 -6.01
C ASN A 67 1.77 -2.10 -5.78
N ILE A 68 2.10 -2.86 -6.83
CA ILE A 68 3.21 -3.82 -6.84
C ILE A 68 4.41 -3.10 -7.44
N ILE A 69 5.44 -2.90 -6.63
CA ILE A 69 6.58 -2.05 -6.99
C ILE A 69 7.56 -2.78 -7.88
N THR A 70 7.88 -2.16 -9.00
CA THR A 70 8.89 -2.61 -9.97
C THR A 70 9.97 -1.53 -10.12
N ALA A 71 11.23 -1.95 -10.14
CA ALA A 71 12.38 -1.06 -10.26
C ALA A 71 12.29 -0.17 -11.51
N GLY A 72 12.55 1.12 -11.35
CA GLY A 72 12.60 2.12 -12.41
C GLY A 72 11.25 2.55 -12.99
N LYS A 73 10.14 2.01 -12.48
CA LYS A 73 8.81 2.29 -13.02
C LYS A 73 8.16 3.54 -12.46
N ASN A 74 7.29 4.13 -13.29
CA ASN A 74 6.52 5.33 -13.00
C ASN A 74 5.05 4.99 -12.74
N TYR A 75 4.53 5.34 -11.55
CA TYR A 75 3.16 5.07 -11.11
C TYR A 75 2.18 6.21 -11.45
N GLY A 76 2.66 7.22 -12.15
CA GLY A 76 1.86 8.13 -12.95
C GLY A 76 1.29 9.36 -12.27
N TRP A 77 1.33 9.48 -10.94
CA TRP A 77 0.89 10.71 -10.28
C TRP A 77 1.71 11.95 -10.72
N PRO A 78 1.07 13.10 -11.00
CA PRO A 78 -0.39 13.38 -11.08
C PRO A 78 -1.01 13.22 -12.48
N LYS A 79 -0.30 12.62 -13.45
CA LYS A 79 -0.76 12.49 -14.85
C LYS A 79 -1.96 11.56 -14.98
N ILE A 80 -2.02 10.50 -14.17
CA ILE A 80 -3.16 9.58 -14.06
C ILE A 80 -3.59 9.50 -12.59
N THR A 81 -4.89 9.35 -12.35
CA THR A 81 -5.46 9.08 -11.03
C THR A 81 -6.92 8.67 -11.12
N TYR A 82 -7.39 7.86 -10.17
CA TYR A 82 -8.82 7.54 -9.99
C TYR A 82 -9.54 8.54 -9.07
N GLY A 83 -8.82 9.52 -8.53
CA GLY A 83 -9.35 10.55 -7.62
C GLY A 83 -9.56 11.90 -8.29
N ILE A 84 -10.16 12.79 -7.51
CA ILE A 84 -10.40 14.20 -7.89
C ILE A 84 -9.83 15.13 -6.82
N ASN A 85 -9.71 16.41 -7.08
CA ASN A 85 -9.31 17.39 -6.06
C ASN A 85 -10.30 17.44 -4.89
N TYR A 86 -9.83 17.84 -3.72
CA TYR A 86 -10.68 17.98 -2.52
C TYR A 86 -11.84 18.94 -2.72
N VAL A 87 -11.67 19.98 -3.53
CA VAL A 87 -12.72 20.93 -3.91
C VAL A 87 -13.67 20.40 -4.99
N GLY A 88 -13.47 19.16 -5.48
CA GLY A 88 -14.35 18.49 -6.45
C GLY A 88 -13.97 18.67 -7.92
N THR A 89 -12.92 19.42 -8.23
CA THR A 89 -12.46 19.60 -9.62
C THR A 89 -11.64 18.40 -10.08
N THR A 90 -11.64 18.14 -11.38
CA THR A 90 -10.84 17.09 -12.01
C THR A 90 -9.35 17.43 -11.95
N ILE A 91 -8.50 16.46 -11.59
CA ILE A 91 -7.02 16.58 -11.67
C ILE A 91 -6.59 16.24 -13.09
N THR A 92 -7.02 15.11 -13.59
CA THR A 92 -6.81 14.61 -14.94
C THR A 92 -8.02 13.77 -15.37
N LYS A 93 -8.25 13.66 -16.67
CA LYS A 93 -9.26 12.74 -17.25
C LYS A 93 -8.70 11.33 -17.40
N ASP A 94 -7.37 11.20 -17.42
CA ASP A 94 -6.68 9.95 -17.70
C ASP A 94 -6.56 9.09 -16.44
N LYS A 95 -6.92 7.84 -16.55
CA LYS A 95 -6.76 6.81 -15.52
C LYS A 95 -5.62 5.86 -15.86
N ALA A 96 -5.24 5.78 -17.12
CA ALA A 96 -4.15 4.98 -17.64
C ALA A 96 -3.49 5.66 -18.83
N LEU A 97 -2.17 5.59 -18.92
CA LEU A 97 -1.40 6.09 -20.08
C LEU A 97 -0.25 5.10 -20.37
N PRO A 98 0.19 4.99 -21.64
CA PRO A 98 1.32 4.14 -21.98
C PRO A 98 2.58 4.49 -21.17
N GLY A 99 3.27 3.46 -20.66
CA GLY A 99 4.50 3.62 -19.87
C GLY A 99 4.29 4.02 -18.41
N LEU A 100 3.04 4.12 -17.94
CA LEU A 100 2.69 4.31 -16.55
C LEU A 100 2.07 3.03 -15.97
N GLU A 101 2.51 2.67 -14.77
CA GLU A 101 2.02 1.47 -14.08
C GLU A 101 0.62 1.68 -13.54
N GLN A 102 -0.15 0.60 -13.50
CA GLN A 102 -1.50 0.60 -12.95
C GLN A 102 -1.53 -0.07 -11.58
N PRO A 103 -2.36 0.43 -10.64
CA PRO A 103 -2.51 -0.20 -9.36
C PRO A 103 -3.13 -1.60 -9.47
N LEU A 104 -2.74 -2.49 -8.55
CA LEU A 104 -3.40 -3.77 -8.33
C LEU A 104 -4.87 -3.57 -7.95
N TYR A 105 -5.12 -2.58 -7.11
CA TYR A 105 -6.44 -2.23 -6.58
C TYR A 105 -6.51 -0.74 -6.24
N TYR A 106 -7.71 -0.15 -6.33
CA TYR A 106 -7.95 1.23 -5.91
C TYR A 106 -9.31 1.40 -5.23
N TRP A 107 -9.43 2.43 -4.40
CA TRP A 107 -10.67 2.77 -3.71
C TRP A 107 -11.27 4.09 -4.19
N VAL A 108 -12.56 4.03 -4.51
CA VAL A 108 -13.41 5.21 -4.70
C VAL A 108 -14.74 4.92 -3.99
N PRO A 109 -15.07 5.67 -2.94
CA PRO A 109 -14.33 6.77 -2.32
C PRO A 109 -13.08 6.32 -1.55
N SER A 110 -12.18 7.28 -1.26
CA SER A 110 -10.99 7.08 -0.42
C SER A 110 -11.33 6.53 0.96
N ILE A 111 -10.60 5.52 1.42
CA ILE A 111 -10.64 4.98 2.78
C ILE A 111 -9.54 5.53 3.68
N ALA A 112 -8.59 6.27 3.12
CA ALA A 112 -7.35 6.69 3.73
C ALA A 112 -6.60 5.47 4.33
N PRO A 113 -6.03 4.57 3.47
CA PRO A 113 -5.33 3.39 3.95
C PRO A 113 -4.09 3.79 4.74
N SER A 114 -3.78 3.03 5.79
CA SER A 114 -2.55 3.17 6.55
C SER A 114 -1.57 2.04 6.19
N SER A 115 -1.11 1.31 7.16
CA SER A 115 -0.37 0.07 6.91
C SER A 115 -1.28 -1.02 6.39
N PHE A 116 -0.68 -2.01 5.74
CA PHE A 116 -1.36 -3.23 5.31
C PHE A 116 -0.41 -4.43 5.40
N GLU A 117 -0.98 -5.64 5.48
CA GLU A 117 -0.21 -6.86 5.66
C GLU A 117 -0.83 -8.01 4.85
N TYR A 118 0.01 -8.91 4.36
CA TYR A 118 -0.42 -10.14 3.71
C TYR A 118 -0.62 -11.25 4.74
N ILE A 119 -1.79 -11.88 4.74
CA ILE A 119 -2.14 -12.95 5.68
C ILE A 119 -1.65 -14.28 5.11
N TRP A 120 -0.58 -14.78 5.66
CA TRP A 120 -0.02 -16.11 5.34
C TRP A 120 -0.44 -17.19 6.34
N SER A 121 -1.03 -16.79 7.47
CA SER A 121 -1.40 -17.67 8.59
C SER A 121 -2.72 -18.38 8.35
N GLU A 122 -2.77 -19.67 8.67
CA GLU A 122 -3.98 -20.50 8.64
C GLU A 122 -4.83 -20.40 9.93
N ARG A 123 -4.41 -19.59 10.92
CA ARG A 123 -5.15 -19.42 12.18
C ARG A 123 -6.52 -18.76 12.02
N TYR A 124 -6.69 -17.98 10.96
CA TYR A 124 -7.95 -17.29 10.65
C TYR A 124 -8.62 -18.00 9.48
N ASP A 125 -9.64 -18.82 9.78
CA ASP A 125 -10.35 -19.63 8.79
C ASP A 125 -10.83 -18.79 7.60
N GLY A 126 -10.44 -19.19 6.39
CA GLY A 126 -10.76 -18.50 5.14
C GLY A 126 -10.07 -17.14 4.93
N TRP A 127 -9.03 -16.78 5.73
CA TRP A 127 -8.32 -15.51 5.56
C TRP A 127 -6.94 -15.65 4.92
N SER A 128 -6.44 -16.86 4.80
CA SER A 128 -5.18 -17.12 4.10
C SER A 128 -5.20 -16.50 2.70
N GLU A 129 -4.07 -15.96 2.26
CA GLU A 129 -3.89 -15.27 0.97
C GLU A 129 -4.72 -13.98 0.80
N SER A 130 -5.12 -13.36 1.90
CA SER A 130 -5.77 -12.05 1.88
C SER A 130 -4.81 -10.93 2.27
N LEU A 131 -5.17 -9.70 1.94
CA LEU A 131 -4.58 -8.49 2.51
C LEU A 131 -5.48 -7.96 3.62
N LEU A 132 -4.88 -7.49 4.70
CA LEU A 132 -5.56 -6.65 5.68
C LEU A 132 -5.05 -5.22 5.56
N VAL A 133 -5.96 -4.27 5.38
CA VAL A 133 -5.67 -2.85 5.18
C VAL A 133 -6.33 -2.03 6.28
N GLY A 134 -5.54 -1.23 6.99
CA GLY A 134 -6.07 -0.30 7.99
C GLY A 134 -6.71 0.91 7.34
N SER A 135 -7.91 1.30 7.79
CA SER A 135 -8.58 2.52 7.36
C SER A 135 -8.54 3.60 8.45
N LEU A 136 -7.92 4.73 8.13
CA LEU A 136 -7.92 5.91 9.01
C LEU A 136 -9.25 6.64 8.98
N LYS A 137 -9.90 6.70 7.81
CA LYS A 137 -11.13 7.47 7.61
C LYS A 137 -12.35 6.81 8.23
N TYR A 138 -12.47 5.51 8.04
CA TYR A 138 -13.67 4.78 8.46
C TYR A 138 -13.45 3.88 9.68
N MET A 139 -12.25 3.88 10.29
CA MET A 139 -11.94 3.24 11.57
C MET A 139 -12.24 1.74 11.59
N TYR A 140 -11.81 1.01 10.53
CA TYR A 140 -11.95 -0.43 10.40
C TYR A 140 -10.70 -1.05 9.78
N LEU A 141 -10.62 -2.37 9.78
CA LEU A 141 -9.78 -3.12 8.85
C LEU A 141 -10.62 -3.53 7.63
N GLU A 142 -10.02 -3.51 6.45
CA GLU A 142 -10.58 -4.11 5.26
C GLU A 142 -9.76 -5.34 4.86
N ARG A 143 -10.42 -6.49 4.76
CA ARG A 143 -9.84 -7.69 4.19
C ARG A 143 -10.12 -7.71 2.70
N LEU A 144 -9.07 -7.91 1.92
CA LEU A 144 -9.14 -8.07 0.47
C LEU A 144 -8.66 -9.48 0.14
N GLU A 145 -9.53 -10.32 -0.39
CA GLU A 145 -9.18 -11.66 -0.86
C GLU A 145 -8.51 -11.58 -2.22
N LEU A 146 -7.38 -12.26 -2.35
CA LEU A 146 -6.60 -12.31 -3.58
C LEU A 146 -6.80 -13.66 -4.27
N LYS A 147 -7.11 -13.62 -5.56
CA LYS A 147 -7.13 -14.79 -6.42
C LYS A 147 -6.54 -14.44 -7.78
N ASP A 148 -5.59 -15.24 -8.24
CA ASP A 148 -4.89 -15.03 -9.51
C ASP A 148 -4.31 -13.60 -9.67
N GLY A 149 -3.76 -13.07 -8.59
CA GLY A 149 -3.17 -11.72 -8.56
C GLY A 149 -4.19 -10.58 -8.67
N LYS A 150 -5.45 -10.82 -8.35
CA LYS A 150 -6.52 -9.81 -8.36
C LYS A 150 -7.30 -9.84 -7.06
N VAL A 151 -7.83 -8.69 -6.66
CA VAL A 151 -8.80 -8.61 -5.55
C VAL A 151 -10.16 -9.07 -6.05
N THR A 152 -10.66 -10.19 -5.50
CA THR A 152 -11.93 -10.82 -5.90
C THR A 152 -13.06 -10.58 -4.91
N TYR A 153 -12.72 -10.34 -3.65
CA TYR A 153 -13.69 -10.08 -2.60
C TYR A 153 -13.13 -9.11 -1.59
N ARG A 154 -14.00 -8.36 -0.94
CA ARG A 154 -13.63 -7.46 0.14
C ARG A 154 -14.67 -7.41 1.24
N GLU A 155 -14.22 -7.30 2.47
CA GLU A 155 -15.07 -7.14 3.64
C GLU A 155 -14.45 -6.21 4.69
N LYS A 156 -15.33 -5.58 5.47
CA LYS A 156 -14.92 -4.73 6.59
C LYS A 156 -14.94 -5.55 7.87
N VAL A 157 -13.80 -5.66 8.51
CA VAL A 157 -13.62 -6.35 9.78
C VAL A 157 -13.20 -5.35 10.85
N ALA A 158 -13.32 -5.71 12.14
CA ALA A 158 -12.99 -4.85 13.28
C ALA A 158 -13.59 -3.42 13.15
N LYS A 159 -14.87 -3.31 12.78
CA LYS A 159 -15.55 -2.04 12.58
C LYS A 159 -15.56 -1.21 13.87
N ASN A 160 -15.41 0.12 13.73
CA ASN A 160 -15.42 1.10 14.83
C ASN A 160 -14.30 0.90 15.86
N VAL A 161 -13.24 0.16 15.52
CA VAL A 161 -12.11 -0.05 16.42
C VAL A 161 -11.35 1.25 16.70
N GLY A 162 -11.35 2.18 15.77
CA GLY A 162 -10.62 3.44 15.78
C GLY A 162 -9.75 3.59 14.54
N ARG A 163 -8.99 4.67 14.45
CA ARG A 163 -8.07 4.90 13.33
C ARG A 163 -6.93 3.89 13.40
N VAL A 164 -6.97 2.88 12.55
CA VAL A 164 -5.93 1.86 12.49
C VAL A 164 -4.69 2.47 11.85
N ARG A 165 -3.56 2.44 12.55
CA ARG A 165 -2.28 2.99 12.09
C ARG A 165 -1.36 1.94 11.51
N ASP A 166 -1.38 0.74 12.09
CA ASP A 166 -0.53 -0.34 11.64
C ASP A 166 -1.24 -1.69 11.76
N VAL A 167 -0.84 -2.63 10.90
CA VAL A 167 -1.31 -4.01 10.87
C VAL A 167 -0.10 -4.90 10.68
N LYS A 168 0.10 -5.89 11.57
CA LYS A 168 1.20 -6.85 11.47
C LYS A 168 0.78 -8.24 11.92
N LEU A 169 1.35 -9.26 11.25
CA LEU A 169 1.34 -10.62 11.76
C LEU A 169 2.55 -10.85 12.66
N SER A 170 2.32 -11.45 13.83
CA SER A 170 3.41 -11.97 14.64
C SER A 170 4.03 -13.22 14.00
N PRO A 171 5.24 -13.65 14.46
CA PRO A 171 5.85 -14.91 14.00
C PRO A 171 4.94 -16.14 14.19
N GLU A 172 4.05 -16.11 15.18
CA GLU A 172 3.07 -17.17 15.46
C GLU A 172 1.81 -17.06 14.54
N GLY A 173 1.78 -16.08 13.66
CA GLY A 173 0.68 -15.87 12.71
C GLY A 173 -0.55 -15.18 13.31
N LEU A 174 -0.41 -14.48 14.44
CA LEU A 174 -1.49 -13.71 15.05
C LEU A 174 -1.50 -12.27 14.54
N ILE A 175 -2.68 -11.75 14.23
CA ILE A 175 -2.86 -10.39 13.73
C ILE A 175 -2.86 -9.40 14.88
N HIS A 176 -1.97 -8.42 14.79
CA HIS A 176 -1.90 -7.26 15.70
C HIS A 176 -2.20 -5.98 14.93
N ILE A 177 -2.92 -5.08 15.55
CA ILE A 177 -3.24 -3.76 15.01
C ILE A 177 -2.88 -2.66 16.01
N ALA A 178 -2.25 -1.60 15.53
CA ALA A 178 -2.05 -0.38 16.30
C ALA A 178 -3.17 0.62 16.00
N VAL A 179 -3.86 1.06 17.03
CA VAL A 179 -5.01 1.99 16.91
C VAL A 179 -4.67 3.29 17.62
N GLU A 180 -4.85 4.40 16.90
CA GLU A 180 -4.55 5.75 17.39
C GLU A 180 -5.23 6.03 18.72
N ASN A 181 -4.44 6.47 19.71
CA ASN A 181 -4.86 6.81 21.07
C ASN A 181 -5.51 5.64 21.86
N LYS A 182 -5.42 4.39 21.38
CA LYS A 182 -5.99 3.22 22.06
C LYS A 182 -4.97 2.12 22.36
N GLY A 183 -3.83 2.09 21.64
CA GLY A 183 -2.78 1.10 21.83
C GLY A 183 -2.81 -0.03 20.81
N ILE A 184 -2.25 -1.17 21.18
CA ILE A 184 -2.11 -2.36 20.31
C ILE A 184 -3.16 -3.38 20.73
N PHE A 185 -3.88 -3.90 19.75
CA PHE A 185 -4.88 -4.95 19.91
C PHE A 185 -4.44 -6.19 19.13
N ARG A 186 -4.74 -7.35 19.67
CA ARG A 186 -4.64 -8.62 18.96
C ARG A 186 -6.04 -9.06 18.52
N LEU A 187 -6.16 -9.49 17.29
CA LEU A 187 -7.36 -10.18 16.82
C LEU A 187 -7.22 -11.66 17.19
N ASN A 188 -8.14 -12.17 17.99
CA ASN A 188 -8.14 -13.59 18.33
C ASN A 188 -8.85 -14.38 17.23
N PRO A 189 -8.28 -15.53 16.79
CA PRO A 189 -9.01 -16.47 15.96
C PRO A 189 -10.30 -16.96 16.66
N LYS A 190 -11.31 -17.29 15.88
CA LYS A 190 -12.65 -17.61 16.43
C LYS A 190 -12.66 -18.85 17.33
N ASN A 191 -11.66 -19.73 17.18
CA ASN A 191 -11.59 -21.04 17.86
C ASN A 191 -10.47 -21.11 18.92
N GLU A 192 -9.93 -19.97 19.33
CA GLU A 192 -8.93 -19.86 20.43
C GLU A 192 -9.50 -19.11 21.63
#